data_9b58e5ccbbeaf54c9e829b257e440669
#
_entry.id   9b58e5ccbbeaf54c9e829b257e440669
#
_cell.length_a   1.000
_cell.length_b   1.000
_cell.length_c   1.000
_cell.angle_alpha   90.00
_cell.angle_beta   90.00
_cell.angle_gamma   90.00
#
_symmetry.space_group_name_H-M   'P 1'
#
loop_
_entity.id
_entity.type
_entity.pdbx_description
1 polymer ?
#
loop_
_entity_poly.entity_id
_entity_poly.type
_entity_poly.pdbx_seq_one_letter_code
_entity_poly.pdbx_strand_id
1 'polypeptide(L)'
;MVRYAAQHGKGRVAKVITAGAVPPIMVKSDGNPEGTPIEVFDGIREGVLRDRSQFYKDLSESFYGANREGADVSQGAKDDFWRQGMLVNLAAAYDCVKAFSETDQTSDLEAIDVPFLIAQGDDDQIVPIGAAAEKAIKLVKKGTLKVYPGAPHGIYGSYQKTLDQDILAFIED
;
A
#
# COMPACT_ATOMS: atom_id res chain seq x y z
N MET A 1 -4.89 9.55 2.64
CA MET A 1 -4.97 9.57 4.12
C MET A 1 -3.79 10.30 4.76
N VAL A 2 -2.51 9.93 4.51
CA VAL A 2 -1.31 10.57 5.11
C VAL A 2 -1.32 12.09 4.91
N ARG A 3 -1.46 12.56 3.66
CA ARG A 3 -1.55 14.00 3.34
C ARG A 3 -2.71 14.71 4.06
N TYR A 4 -3.88 14.06 4.15
CA TYR A 4 -5.00 14.65 4.89
C TYR A 4 -4.67 14.79 6.39
N ALA A 5 -4.09 13.76 7.00
CA ALA A 5 -3.70 13.80 8.41
C ALA A 5 -2.68 14.90 8.70
N ALA A 6 -1.69 15.08 7.81
CA ALA A 6 -0.69 16.12 7.92
C ALA A 6 -1.26 17.54 7.80
N GLN A 7 -2.09 17.77 6.77
CA GLN A 7 -2.53 19.12 6.41
C GLN A 7 -3.83 19.55 7.10
N HIS A 8 -4.71 18.60 7.44
CA HIS A 8 -6.05 18.86 7.95
C HIS A 8 -6.39 18.06 9.23
N GLY A 9 -5.46 17.24 9.72
CA GLY A 9 -5.70 16.31 10.82
C GLY A 9 -5.80 16.92 12.21
N LYS A 10 -5.27 18.13 12.42
CA LYS A 10 -5.23 18.77 13.75
C LYS A 10 -6.64 18.88 14.35
N GLY A 11 -6.85 18.21 15.49
CA GLY A 11 -8.14 18.15 16.16
C GLY A 11 -9.23 17.29 15.47
N ARG A 12 -8.88 16.59 14.37
CA ARG A 12 -9.81 15.75 13.60
C ARG A 12 -9.35 14.31 13.48
N VAL A 13 -8.03 14.08 13.49
CA VAL A 13 -7.41 12.75 13.40
C VAL A 13 -6.74 12.45 14.73
N ALA A 14 -7.20 11.41 15.41
CA ALA A 14 -6.64 10.97 16.69
C ALA A 14 -5.46 10.01 16.48
N LYS A 15 -5.57 9.11 15.51
CA LYS A 15 -4.55 8.09 15.19
C LYS A 15 -4.54 7.85 13.69
N VAL A 16 -3.42 7.39 13.14
CA VAL A 16 -3.27 7.00 11.72
C VAL A 16 -2.86 5.55 11.64
N ILE A 17 -3.47 4.81 10.72
CA ILE A 17 -3.12 3.42 10.42
C ILE A 17 -2.92 3.29 8.92
N THR A 18 -1.84 2.64 8.52
CA THR A 18 -1.61 2.23 7.13
C THR A 18 -1.29 0.74 7.05
N ALA A 19 -1.80 0.09 6.01
CA ALA A 19 -1.51 -1.31 5.70
C ALA A 19 -1.06 -1.42 4.24
N GLY A 20 0.16 -1.92 4.00
CA GLY A 20 0.72 -2.03 2.66
C GLY A 20 0.78 -0.70 1.89
N ALA A 21 1.07 0.41 2.56
CA ALA A 21 0.94 1.74 1.96
C ALA A 21 2.23 2.23 1.30
N VAL A 22 2.06 3.06 0.26
CA VAL A 22 3.14 3.56 -0.60
C VAL A 22 4.06 4.66 -0.04
N PRO A 23 3.66 5.50 0.97
CA PRO A 23 4.55 6.55 1.46
C PRO A 23 5.90 6.03 1.97
N PRO A 24 6.99 6.83 1.80
CA PRO A 24 6.99 8.26 1.43
C PRO A 24 6.83 8.54 -0.06
N ILE A 25 7.47 7.78 -0.94
CA ILE A 25 7.39 7.93 -2.40
C ILE A 25 7.86 6.64 -3.08
N MET A 26 7.20 6.21 -4.16
CA MET A 26 7.58 4.99 -4.87
C MET A 26 8.54 5.23 -6.02
N VAL A 27 8.31 6.28 -6.83
CA VAL A 27 9.09 6.49 -8.05
C VAL A 27 10.55 6.85 -7.74
N LYS A 28 11.45 6.33 -8.56
CA LYS A 28 12.86 6.69 -8.54
C LYS A 28 13.05 8.16 -8.92
N SER A 29 13.83 8.88 -8.12
CA SER A 29 14.19 10.28 -8.33
C SER A 29 15.52 10.59 -7.62
N ASP A 30 16.03 11.80 -7.78
CA ASP A 30 17.23 12.24 -7.05
C ASP A 30 17.05 12.15 -5.52
N GLY A 31 15.84 12.41 -5.03
CA GLY A 31 15.47 12.26 -3.62
C GLY A 31 15.14 10.82 -3.20
N ASN A 32 14.94 9.91 -4.15
CA ASN A 32 14.65 8.49 -3.94
C ASN A 32 15.39 7.60 -4.95
N PRO A 33 16.73 7.51 -4.88
CA PRO A 33 17.55 6.82 -5.89
C PRO A 33 17.28 5.32 -5.95
N GLU A 34 16.76 4.71 -4.89
CA GLU A 34 16.39 3.29 -4.82
C GLU A 34 14.91 3.05 -5.14
N GLY A 35 14.20 4.08 -5.58
CA GLY A 35 12.79 3.99 -5.97
C GLY A 35 12.58 3.13 -7.20
N THR A 36 11.34 2.77 -7.44
CA THR A 36 10.90 2.00 -8.61
C THR A 36 11.02 2.86 -9.87
N PRO A 37 11.64 2.38 -10.95
CA PRO A 37 11.72 3.10 -12.22
C PRO A 37 10.34 3.50 -12.75
N ILE A 38 10.23 4.65 -13.40
CA ILE A 38 8.95 5.18 -13.93
C ILE A 38 8.32 4.23 -14.94
N GLU A 39 9.14 3.49 -15.69
CA GLU A 39 8.71 2.55 -16.73
C GLU A 39 7.82 1.42 -16.16
N VAL A 40 8.00 1.06 -14.89
CA VAL A 40 7.13 0.08 -14.21
C VAL A 40 5.71 0.64 -14.06
N PHE A 41 5.59 1.92 -13.69
CA PHE A 41 4.30 2.57 -13.55
C PHE A 41 3.65 2.86 -14.91
N ASP A 42 4.45 3.18 -15.93
CA ASP A 42 3.96 3.30 -17.30
C ASP A 42 3.44 1.97 -17.83
N GLY A 43 4.10 0.85 -17.50
CA GLY A 43 3.58 -0.50 -17.79
C GLY A 43 2.23 -0.80 -17.12
N ILE A 44 2.00 -0.31 -15.89
CA ILE A 44 0.69 -0.39 -15.23
C ILE A 44 -0.36 0.40 -16.01
N ARG A 45 -0.05 1.65 -16.41
CA ARG A 45 -0.93 2.51 -17.22
C ARG A 45 -1.29 1.84 -18.54
N GLU A 46 -0.30 1.28 -19.24
CA GLU A 46 -0.51 0.56 -20.49
C GLU A 46 -1.37 -0.69 -20.29
N GLY A 47 -1.12 -1.47 -19.24
CA GLY A 47 -1.92 -2.65 -18.90
C GLY A 47 -3.39 -2.30 -18.67
N VAL A 48 -3.65 -1.24 -17.90
CA VAL A 48 -5.01 -0.74 -17.63
C VAL A 48 -5.71 -0.27 -18.91
N LEU A 49 -4.99 0.37 -19.84
CA LEU A 49 -5.58 0.84 -21.10
C LEU A 49 -5.79 -0.29 -22.11
N ARG A 50 -4.86 -1.23 -22.19
CA ARG A 50 -4.91 -2.32 -23.17
C ARG A 50 -5.99 -3.34 -22.86
N ASP A 51 -5.99 -3.87 -21.65
CA ASP A 51 -6.96 -4.85 -21.14
C ASP A 51 -6.97 -4.83 -19.61
N ARG A 52 -7.72 -3.92 -19.02
CA ARG A 52 -7.78 -3.81 -17.56
C ARG A 52 -8.36 -5.04 -16.89
N SER A 53 -9.21 -5.80 -17.60
CA SER A 53 -9.81 -7.01 -17.05
C SER A 53 -8.74 -8.08 -16.80
N GLN A 54 -7.91 -8.35 -17.80
CA GLN A 54 -6.80 -9.29 -17.65
C GLN A 54 -5.74 -8.74 -16.71
N PHE A 55 -5.43 -7.44 -16.81
CA PHE A 55 -4.46 -6.77 -15.91
C PHE A 55 -4.80 -6.95 -14.43
N TYR A 56 -6.06 -6.73 -14.01
CA TYR A 56 -6.45 -6.92 -12.62
C TYR A 56 -6.49 -8.40 -12.20
N LYS A 57 -6.77 -9.31 -13.10
CA LYS A 57 -6.67 -10.75 -12.82
C LYS A 57 -5.23 -11.17 -12.57
N ASP A 58 -4.31 -10.75 -13.42
CA ASP A 58 -2.88 -11.05 -13.28
C ASP A 58 -2.31 -10.40 -12.02
N LEU A 59 -2.67 -9.14 -11.73
CA LEU A 59 -2.24 -8.41 -10.55
C LEU A 59 -2.68 -9.10 -9.25
N SER A 60 -3.86 -9.73 -9.22
CA SER A 60 -4.36 -10.41 -8.04
C SER A 60 -3.46 -11.56 -7.56
N GLU A 61 -2.69 -12.18 -8.46
CA GLU A 61 -1.76 -13.27 -8.13
C GLU A 61 -0.63 -12.77 -7.21
N SER A 62 0.03 -11.68 -7.58
CA SER A 62 1.10 -11.10 -6.76
C SER A 62 0.56 -10.29 -5.59
N PHE A 63 -0.62 -9.68 -5.74
CA PHE A 63 -1.27 -8.88 -4.69
C PHE A 63 -1.57 -9.73 -3.44
N TYR A 64 -2.08 -10.94 -3.62
CA TYR A 64 -2.35 -11.88 -2.53
C TYR A 64 -1.24 -12.91 -2.30
N GLY A 65 -0.15 -12.86 -3.06
CA GLY A 65 0.93 -13.84 -2.97
C GLY A 65 0.54 -15.24 -3.46
N ALA A 66 -0.51 -15.36 -4.30
CA ALA A 66 -0.97 -16.64 -4.84
C ALA A 66 0.05 -17.33 -5.75
N ASN A 67 1.04 -16.57 -6.23
CA ASN A 67 2.19 -17.07 -7.01
C ASN A 67 3.31 -17.66 -6.14
N ARG A 68 3.15 -17.72 -4.80
CA ARG A 68 4.13 -18.33 -3.89
C ARG A 68 3.85 -19.81 -3.70
N GLU A 69 4.90 -20.60 -3.51
CA GLU A 69 4.78 -22.02 -3.23
C GLU A 69 3.99 -22.27 -1.93
N GLY A 70 3.00 -23.14 -1.99
CA GLY A 70 2.15 -23.46 -0.84
C GLY A 70 1.10 -22.40 -0.49
N ALA A 71 0.94 -21.35 -1.30
CA ALA A 71 -0.08 -20.34 -1.07
C ALA A 71 -1.50 -20.93 -1.16
N ASP A 72 -2.34 -20.61 -0.18
CA ASP A 72 -3.76 -20.97 -0.14
C ASP A 72 -4.59 -19.68 -0.24
N VAL A 73 -4.76 -19.19 -1.46
CA VAL A 73 -5.56 -18.00 -1.76
C VAL A 73 -6.80 -18.41 -2.54
N SER A 74 -7.97 -18.15 -1.96
CA SER A 74 -9.22 -18.55 -2.60
C SER A 74 -9.44 -17.81 -3.93
N GLN A 75 -9.99 -18.52 -4.92
CA GLN A 75 -10.36 -17.90 -6.19
C GLN A 75 -11.39 -16.78 -5.98
N GLY A 76 -12.29 -16.94 -5.00
CA GLY A 76 -13.28 -15.90 -4.65
C GLY A 76 -12.66 -14.59 -4.21
N ALA A 77 -11.54 -14.61 -3.46
CA ALA A 77 -10.81 -13.39 -3.09
C ALA A 77 -10.22 -12.68 -4.32
N LYS A 78 -9.62 -13.44 -5.24
CA LYS A 78 -9.08 -12.91 -6.50
C LYS A 78 -10.19 -12.36 -7.41
N ASP A 79 -11.32 -13.04 -7.49
CA ASP A 79 -12.47 -12.59 -8.29
C ASP A 79 -13.10 -11.32 -7.70
N ASP A 80 -13.14 -11.19 -6.37
CA ASP A 80 -13.64 -9.96 -5.72
C ASP A 80 -12.70 -8.77 -5.97
N PHE A 81 -11.39 -8.97 -5.87
CA PHE A 81 -10.39 -7.95 -6.24
C PHE A 81 -10.59 -7.48 -7.69
N TRP A 82 -10.69 -8.44 -8.63
CA TRP A 82 -10.96 -8.14 -10.04
C TRP A 82 -12.27 -7.37 -10.21
N ARG A 83 -13.35 -7.81 -9.57
CA ARG A 83 -14.66 -7.17 -9.65
C ARG A 83 -14.60 -5.72 -9.16
N GLN A 84 -13.91 -5.45 -8.04
CA GLN A 84 -13.72 -4.09 -7.51
C GLN A 84 -12.92 -3.23 -8.49
N GLY A 85 -11.85 -3.75 -9.07
CA GLY A 85 -11.07 -3.07 -10.11
C GLY A 85 -11.91 -2.69 -11.34
N MET A 86 -12.85 -3.56 -11.74
CA MET A 86 -13.74 -3.30 -12.88
C MET A 86 -14.81 -2.23 -12.59
N LEU A 87 -15.14 -1.95 -11.33
CA LEU A 87 -16.09 -0.89 -10.95
C LEU A 87 -15.48 0.53 -11.03
N VAL A 88 -14.16 0.64 -11.01
CA VAL A 88 -13.49 1.93 -11.08
C VAL A 88 -13.62 2.56 -12.48
N ASN A 89 -13.79 3.87 -12.54
CA ASN A 89 -13.72 4.60 -13.82
C ASN A 89 -12.32 4.44 -14.45
N LEU A 90 -12.26 4.18 -15.75
CA LEU A 90 -10.99 3.91 -16.45
C LEU A 90 -10.00 5.08 -16.37
N ALA A 91 -10.47 6.32 -16.58
CA ALA A 91 -9.61 7.49 -16.47
C ALA A 91 -9.09 7.67 -15.04
N ALA A 92 -9.95 7.46 -14.02
CA ALA A 92 -9.52 7.52 -12.63
C ALA A 92 -8.50 6.43 -12.30
N ALA A 93 -8.67 5.20 -12.79
CA ALA A 93 -7.69 4.12 -12.60
C ALA A 93 -6.33 4.49 -13.19
N TYR A 94 -6.31 5.06 -14.39
CA TYR A 94 -5.10 5.53 -15.07
C TYR A 94 -4.41 6.66 -14.30
N ASP A 95 -5.16 7.71 -13.91
CA ASP A 95 -4.63 8.88 -13.22
C ASP A 95 -4.16 8.54 -11.79
N CYS A 96 -4.80 7.59 -11.12
CA CYS A 96 -4.39 7.12 -9.79
C CYS A 96 -2.98 6.52 -9.79
N VAL A 97 -2.51 5.95 -10.91
CA VAL A 97 -1.13 5.44 -11.00
C VAL A 97 -0.14 6.55 -10.68
N LYS A 98 -0.32 7.74 -11.29
CA LYS A 98 0.49 8.92 -10.98
C LYS A 98 0.36 9.34 -9.52
N ALA A 99 -0.86 9.36 -9.02
CA ALA A 99 -1.15 9.82 -7.67
C ALA A 99 -0.43 8.98 -6.60
N PHE A 100 -0.42 7.64 -6.72
CA PHE A 100 0.22 6.80 -5.73
C PHE A 100 1.74 6.66 -5.93
N SER A 101 2.23 6.70 -7.18
CA SER A 101 3.65 6.42 -7.47
C SER A 101 4.54 7.64 -7.41
N GLU A 102 4.06 8.81 -7.89
CA GLU A 102 4.87 10.00 -8.10
C GLU A 102 4.64 11.10 -7.04
N THR A 103 3.67 10.90 -6.13
CA THR A 103 3.42 11.88 -5.07
C THR A 103 4.41 11.69 -3.91
N ASP A 104 5.27 12.66 -3.69
CA ASP A 104 6.13 12.72 -2.51
C ASP A 104 5.30 13.11 -1.27
N GLN A 105 5.32 12.26 -0.27
CA GLN A 105 4.65 12.43 1.02
C GLN A 105 5.64 12.48 2.20
N THR A 106 6.93 12.70 1.92
CA THR A 106 7.97 12.75 2.95
C THR A 106 7.65 13.82 3.99
N SER A 107 7.41 15.05 3.56
CA SER A 107 7.05 16.16 4.46
C SER A 107 5.72 15.96 5.17
N ASP A 108 4.76 15.26 4.54
CA ASP A 108 3.49 14.93 5.18
C ASP A 108 3.72 13.93 6.35
N LEU A 109 4.57 12.91 6.18
CA LEU A 109 4.91 11.97 7.26
C LEU A 109 5.60 12.67 8.43
N GLU A 110 6.56 13.55 8.16
CA GLU A 110 7.27 14.33 9.17
C GLU A 110 6.35 15.29 9.98
N ALA A 111 5.28 15.77 9.34
CA ALA A 111 4.32 16.68 9.95
C ALA A 111 3.32 15.99 10.89
N ILE A 112 3.10 14.67 10.74
CA ILE A 112 2.16 13.92 11.58
C ILE A 112 2.70 13.81 13.01
N ASP A 113 1.91 14.27 14.00
CA ASP A 113 2.25 14.27 15.42
C ASP A 113 1.35 13.39 16.29
N VAL A 114 0.41 12.68 15.67
CA VAL A 114 -0.46 11.68 16.34
C VAL A 114 0.14 10.28 16.25
N PRO A 115 -0.27 9.33 17.11
CA PRO A 115 0.16 7.94 17.00
C PRO A 115 -0.10 7.37 15.60
N PHE A 116 0.87 6.62 15.07
CA PHE A 116 0.83 6.10 13.71
C PHE A 116 1.25 4.62 13.69
N LEU A 117 0.32 3.73 13.33
CA LEU A 117 0.61 2.32 13.06
C LEU A 117 0.88 2.11 11.57
N ILE A 118 2.04 1.53 11.26
CA ILE A 118 2.41 1.09 9.92
C ILE A 118 2.44 -0.43 9.94
N ALA A 119 1.54 -1.06 9.18
CA ALA A 119 1.43 -2.50 9.03
C ALA A 119 1.89 -2.90 7.62
N GLN A 120 2.85 -3.83 7.50
CA GLN A 120 3.31 -4.29 6.19
C GLN A 120 3.85 -5.71 6.23
N GLY A 121 3.60 -6.46 5.15
CA GLY A 121 4.22 -7.76 4.92
C GLY A 121 5.65 -7.61 4.40
N ASP A 122 6.54 -8.51 4.80
CA ASP A 122 7.92 -8.50 4.29
C ASP A 122 8.06 -9.22 2.93
N ASP A 123 7.00 -9.94 2.47
CA ASP A 123 6.91 -10.49 1.10
C ASP A 123 5.93 -9.67 0.21
N ASP A 124 5.77 -8.39 0.51
CA ASP A 124 4.96 -7.47 -0.32
C ASP A 124 5.63 -7.23 -1.68
N GLN A 125 5.09 -7.88 -2.73
CA GLN A 125 5.58 -7.80 -4.11
C GLN A 125 5.10 -6.56 -4.85
N ILE A 126 4.13 -5.83 -4.30
CA ILE A 126 3.53 -4.63 -4.90
C ILE A 126 4.20 -3.36 -4.38
N VAL A 127 4.37 -3.29 -3.06
CA VAL A 127 5.04 -2.19 -2.37
C VAL A 127 6.12 -2.78 -1.46
N PRO A 128 7.36 -2.96 -1.94
CA PRO A 128 8.43 -3.54 -1.14
C PRO A 128 8.64 -2.80 0.18
N ILE A 129 8.70 -3.54 1.29
CA ILE A 129 8.79 -2.98 2.64
C ILE A 129 9.95 -1.99 2.81
N GLY A 130 11.12 -2.29 2.23
CA GLY A 130 12.31 -1.42 2.26
C GLY A 130 12.12 -0.11 1.51
N ALA A 131 11.21 -0.06 0.52
CA ALA A 131 10.91 1.14 -0.24
C ALA A 131 9.85 2.04 0.45
N ALA A 132 9.04 1.48 1.33
CA ALA A 132 7.90 2.16 1.96
C ALA A 132 7.96 2.15 3.49
N ALA A 133 7.48 1.10 4.16
CA ALA A 133 7.29 1.10 5.62
C ALA A 133 8.59 1.34 6.40
N GLU A 134 9.72 0.77 5.98
CA GLU A 134 11.02 0.98 6.64
C GLU A 134 11.58 2.39 6.46
N LYS A 135 11.16 3.10 5.41
CA LYS A 135 11.45 4.53 5.24
C LYS A 135 10.47 5.37 6.03
N ALA A 136 9.18 5.07 5.93
CA ALA A 136 8.11 5.82 6.58
C ALA A 136 8.28 5.85 8.11
N ILE A 137 8.64 4.72 8.74
CA ILE A 137 8.83 4.66 10.20
C ILE A 137 9.93 5.59 10.72
N LYS A 138 10.93 5.91 9.89
CA LYS A 138 12.02 6.83 10.25
C LYS A 138 11.61 8.31 10.18
N LEU A 139 10.50 8.61 9.51
CA LEU A 139 10.00 9.96 9.29
C LEU A 139 8.92 10.36 10.30
N VAL A 140 8.10 9.39 10.72
CA VAL A 140 6.99 9.67 11.65
C VAL A 140 7.47 9.81 13.10
N LYS A 141 6.91 10.77 13.84
CA LYS A 141 7.33 11.09 15.21
C LYS A 141 6.90 10.08 16.26
N LYS A 142 5.73 9.46 16.08
CA LYS A 142 5.08 8.53 17.02
C LYS A 142 4.64 7.26 16.28
N GLY A 143 5.61 6.65 15.56
CA GLY A 143 5.35 5.50 14.71
C GLY A 143 5.54 4.18 15.44
N THR A 144 4.70 3.21 15.09
CA THR A 144 4.88 1.78 15.42
C THR A 144 4.85 1.02 14.10
N LEU A 145 5.90 0.24 13.82
CA LEU A 145 5.95 -0.65 12.66
C LEU A 145 5.63 -2.07 13.09
N LYS A 146 4.62 -2.66 12.44
CA LYS A 146 4.28 -4.10 12.54
C LYS A 146 4.62 -4.76 11.21
N VAL A 147 5.59 -5.66 11.24
CA VAL A 147 5.97 -6.50 10.10
C VAL A 147 5.31 -7.85 10.22
N TYR A 148 4.68 -8.32 9.14
CA TYR A 148 4.03 -9.64 9.07
C TYR A 148 4.89 -10.56 8.20
N PRO A 149 5.62 -11.54 8.83
CA PRO A 149 6.55 -12.40 8.12
C PRO A 149 5.85 -13.26 7.04
N GLY A 150 6.35 -13.18 5.79
CA GLY A 150 5.79 -13.90 4.64
C GLY A 150 4.46 -13.33 4.13
N ALA A 151 3.97 -12.23 4.70
CA ALA A 151 2.70 -11.65 4.25
C ALA A 151 2.86 -10.91 2.93
N PRO A 152 1.92 -11.10 1.97
CA PRO A 152 1.85 -10.35 0.73
C PRO A 152 1.27 -8.94 0.95
N HIS A 153 1.11 -8.18 -0.14
CA HIS A 153 0.46 -6.86 -0.11
C HIS A 153 -0.96 -6.91 0.48
N GLY A 154 -1.74 -7.88 0.06
CA GLY A 154 -3.09 -8.14 0.58
C GLY A 154 -3.07 -8.82 1.95
N ILE A 155 -2.46 -8.21 2.96
CA ILE A 155 -2.29 -8.72 4.34
C ILE A 155 -3.61 -9.22 4.93
N TYR A 156 -4.73 -8.54 4.65
CA TYR A 156 -6.06 -8.85 5.13
C TYR A 156 -6.64 -10.18 4.57
N GLY A 157 -5.96 -10.85 3.66
CA GLY A 157 -6.27 -12.22 3.27
C GLY A 157 -5.84 -13.21 4.36
N SER A 158 -4.64 -13.75 4.23
CA SER A 158 -4.11 -14.79 5.12
C SER A 158 -3.81 -14.33 6.54
N TYR A 159 -3.54 -13.04 6.74
CA TYR A 159 -3.15 -12.44 8.03
C TYR A 159 -4.26 -11.60 8.68
N GLN A 160 -5.49 -11.65 8.17
CA GLN A 160 -6.60 -10.79 8.63
C GLN A 160 -6.75 -10.82 10.16
N LYS A 161 -6.80 -11.99 10.77
CA LYS A 161 -7.02 -12.11 12.23
C LYS A 161 -5.94 -11.40 13.05
N THR A 162 -4.68 -11.53 12.65
CA THR A 162 -3.57 -10.89 13.36
C THR A 162 -3.58 -9.39 13.14
N LEU A 163 -3.84 -8.95 11.91
CA LEU A 163 -3.97 -7.53 11.56
C LEU A 163 -5.11 -6.87 12.34
N ASP A 164 -6.29 -7.51 12.43
CA ASP A 164 -7.44 -7.00 13.17
C ASP A 164 -7.12 -6.84 14.66
N GLN A 165 -6.41 -7.80 15.26
CA GLN A 165 -5.97 -7.72 16.66
C GLN A 165 -4.99 -6.56 16.89
N ASP A 166 -4.01 -6.38 16.01
CA ASP A 166 -3.05 -5.28 16.11
C ASP A 166 -3.71 -3.91 15.92
N ILE A 167 -4.68 -3.81 15.00
CA ILE A 167 -5.46 -2.60 14.77
C ILE A 167 -6.31 -2.26 16.01
N LEU A 168 -7.03 -3.25 16.56
CA LEU A 168 -7.86 -3.04 17.74
C LEU A 168 -7.02 -2.62 18.95
N ALA A 169 -5.92 -3.32 19.23
CA ALA A 169 -5.00 -2.94 20.30
C ALA A 169 -4.49 -1.50 20.14
N PHE A 170 -4.11 -1.12 18.91
CA PHE A 170 -3.63 0.24 18.63
C PHE A 170 -4.71 1.31 18.82
N ILE A 171 -5.97 0.99 18.53
CA ILE A 171 -7.09 1.94 18.69
C ILE A 171 -7.43 2.13 20.17
N GLU A 172 -7.34 1.08 20.98
CA GLU A 172 -7.68 1.07 22.40
C GLU A 172 -6.64 1.74 23.31
N ASP A 173 -5.35 1.72 22.92
CA ASP A 173 -4.27 2.45 23.60
C ASP A 173 -4.48 3.98 23.58
#